data_6b3c22fa2b5d7b0ac4e042528f2e68ce
#
_entry.id   6b3c22fa2b5d7b0ac4e042528f2e68ce
#
_cell.length_a   1.000
_cell.length_b   1.000
_cell.length_c   1.000
_cell.angle_alpha   90.00
_cell.angle_beta   90.00
_cell.angle_gamma   90.00
#
_symmetry.space_group_name_H-M   'P 1'
#
loop_
_entity.id
_entity.type
_entity.pdbx_description
1 polymer ?
#
loop_
_entity_poly.entity_id
_entity_poly.type
_entity_poly.pdbx_seq_one_letter_code
_entity_poly.pdbx_strand_id
1 'polypeptide(L)'
;SELAFQWMHPEQSDIEEARQKWTKWMTENIVPYHGNPFDKTEAMGFKVEDKGKWYGLMMEVPLQKLGVASKANALVLNVKIHPEDKERLLSTDGIYEAYHMNKKHWISIALNVCTDDALIKECIYTSYKCVAKKDNSLLSTRDSL
;
A
#
# COMPACT_ATOMS: atom_id res chain seq x y z
N SER A 1 -12.83 -15.44 -23.20
CA SER A 1 -11.45 -15.79 -23.52
C SER A 1 -10.61 -15.81 -22.23
N GLU A 2 -9.46 -16.42 -22.32
CA GLU A 2 -8.55 -16.49 -21.18
C GLU A 2 -8.11 -15.10 -20.72
N LEU A 3 -7.88 -14.19 -21.66
CA LEU A 3 -7.49 -12.83 -21.34
C LEU A 3 -8.58 -12.11 -20.55
N ALA A 4 -9.84 -12.24 -21.00
CA ALA A 4 -10.94 -11.63 -20.27
C ALA A 4 -11.10 -12.23 -18.89
N PHE A 5 -10.91 -13.54 -18.77
CA PHE A 5 -10.98 -14.22 -17.49
C PHE A 5 -9.89 -13.69 -16.54
N GLN A 6 -8.66 -13.55 -17.01
CA GLN A 6 -7.54 -13.06 -16.21
C GLN A 6 -7.76 -11.63 -15.73
N TRP A 7 -8.38 -10.79 -16.57
CA TRP A 7 -8.72 -9.43 -16.19
C TRP A 7 -9.69 -9.38 -15.01
N MET A 8 -10.67 -10.30 -15.02
CA MET A 8 -11.70 -10.33 -13.99
C MET A 8 -11.30 -11.12 -12.76
N HIS A 9 -10.32 -12.01 -12.89
CA HIS A 9 -9.91 -12.93 -11.83
C HIS A 9 -8.39 -13.00 -11.77
N PRO A 10 -7.76 -12.03 -11.06
CA PRO A 10 -6.30 -12.06 -10.90
C PRO A 10 -5.84 -13.40 -10.32
N GLU A 11 -4.79 -13.94 -10.90
CA GLU A 11 -4.25 -15.21 -10.46
C GLU A 11 -3.18 -15.03 -9.38
N GLN A 12 -2.84 -16.13 -8.68
CA GLN A 12 -1.83 -16.11 -7.63
C GLN A 12 -0.47 -15.67 -8.17
N SER A 13 -0.14 -16.00 -9.42
CA SER A 13 1.10 -15.58 -10.04
C SER A 13 1.18 -14.05 -10.16
N ASP A 14 0.05 -13.40 -10.44
CA ASP A 14 0.00 -11.94 -10.53
C ASP A 14 0.24 -11.29 -9.17
N ILE A 15 -0.26 -11.92 -8.12
CA ILE A 15 -0.06 -11.45 -6.75
C ILE A 15 1.42 -11.53 -6.39
N GLU A 16 2.06 -12.66 -6.67
CA GLU A 16 3.48 -12.84 -6.35
C GLU A 16 4.37 -11.91 -7.16
N GLU A 17 4.04 -11.71 -8.43
CA GLU A 17 4.75 -10.76 -9.28
C GLU A 17 4.65 -9.34 -8.75
N ALA A 18 3.45 -8.92 -8.35
CA ALA A 18 3.24 -7.61 -7.77
C ALA A 18 3.97 -7.46 -6.43
N ARG A 19 3.97 -8.52 -5.62
CA ARG A 19 4.68 -8.54 -4.34
C ARG A 19 6.16 -8.28 -4.54
N GLN A 20 6.78 -9.01 -5.45
CA GLN A 20 8.20 -8.87 -5.74
C GLN A 20 8.53 -7.49 -6.29
N LYS A 21 7.74 -7.02 -7.25
CA LYS A 21 7.93 -5.73 -7.89
C LYS A 21 7.92 -4.59 -6.86
N TRP A 22 6.89 -4.54 -6.05
CA TRP A 22 6.69 -3.41 -5.14
C TRP A 22 7.57 -3.49 -3.91
N THR A 23 7.83 -4.69 -3.40
CA THR A 23 8.79 -4.87 -2.30
C THR A 23 10.17 -4.40 -2.75
N LYS A 24 10.59 -4.80 -3.94
CA LYS A 24 11.87 -4.37 -4.49
C LYS A 24 11.93 -2.85 -4.65
N TRP A 25 10.89 -2.28 -5.25
CA TRP A 25 10.86 -0.83 -5.46
C TRP A 25 10.94 -0.06 -4.15
N MET A 26 10.21 -0.49 -3.14
CA MET A 26 10.20 0.18 -1.85
C MET A 26 11.54 0.06 -1.14
N THR A 27 12.17 -1.11 -1.19
CA THR A 27 13.48 -1.30 -0.55
C THR A 27 14.59 -0.55 -1.26
N GLU A 28 14.49 -0.34 -2.56
CA GLU A 28 15.50 0.37 -3.33
C GLU A 28 15.34 1.89 -3.29
N ASN A 29 14.12 2.37 -3.17
CA ASN A 29 13.82 3.80 -3.33
C ASN A 29 13.47 4.53 -2.04
N ILE A 30 13.03 3.81 -1.03
CA ILE A 30 12.71 4.38 0.27
C ILE A 30 13.59 3.64 1.28
N VAL A 31 14.28 4.38 2.13
CA VAL A 31 15.20 3.77 3.09
C VAL A 31 14.40 3.29 4.30
N PRO A 32 13.81 2.11 4.25
CA PRO A 32 12.95 1.63 5.30
C PRO A 32 13.63 0.56 6.12
N TYR A 33 13.17 0.43 7.32
CA TYR A 33 13.21 -0.84 7.99
C TYR A 33 11.96 -1.60 7.54
N HIS A 34 12.11 -2.86 7.18
CA HIS A 34 10.98 -3.69 6.79
C HIS A 34 11.06 -5.03 7.51
N GLY A 35 9.90 -5.65 7.68
CA GLY A 35 9.81 -6.93 8.35
C GLY A 35 8.37 -7.37 8.42
N ASN A 36 8.15 -8.53 9.02
CA ASN A 36 6.81 -9.07 9.19
C ASN A 36 6.29 -8.69 10.57
N PRO A 37 5.31 -7.75 10.66
CA PRO A 37 4.77 -7.35 11.96
C PRO A 37 3.97 -8.47 12.63
N PHE A 38 3.62 -9.51 11.87
CA PHE A 38 2.84 -10.63 12.36
C PHE A 38 3.57 -11.91 11.94
N ASP A 39 4.39 -12.45 12.84
CA ASP A 39 5.30 -13.56 12.55
C ASP A 39 4.66 -14.75 11.85
N LYS A 40 3.38 -14.97 12.03
CA LYS A 40 2.69 -16.15 11.50
C LYS A 40 1.72 -15.85 10.37
N THR A 41 1.78 -14.65 9.82
CA THR A 41 0.91 -14.25 8.71
C THR A 41 1.76 -13.86 7.51
N GLU A 42 1.13 -13.76 6.36
CA GLU A 42 1.81 -13.32 5.14
C GLU A 42 1.86 -11.80 5.00
N ALA A 43 1.44 -11.08 6.04
CA ALA A 43 1.51 -9.63 6.02
C ALA A 43 2.94 -9.16 6.20
N MET A 44 3.33 -8.16 5.41
CA MET A 44 4.64 -7.52 5.50
C MET A 44 4.47 -6.05 5.79
N GLY A 45 5.19 -5.56 6.81
CA GLY A 45 5.15 -4.16 7.19
C GLY A 45 6.40 -3.41 6.75
N PHE A 46 6.21 -2.15 6.42
CA PHE A 46 7.28 -1.24 6.04
C PHE A 46 7.20 -0.03 6.97
N LYS A 47 8.26 0.24 7.70
CA LYS A 47 8.25 1.34 8.65
C LYS A 47 9.46 2.24 8.50
N VAL A 48 9.33 3.43 9.05
CA VAL A 48 10.39 4.43 9.06
C VAL A 48 11.35 4.04 10.17
N GLU A 49 12.51 3.51 9.81
CA GLU A 49 13.53 3.04 10.74
C GLU A 49 13.01 1.94 11.67
N ASP A 50 13.87 1.39 12.50
CA ASP A 50 13.53 0.23 13.33
C ASP A 50 12.52 0.50 14.43
N LYS A 51 12.46 1.73 14.92
CA LYS A 51 11.53 2.14 15.97
C LYS A 51 10.41 3.03 15.46
N GLY A 52 10.37 3.24 14.15
CA GLY A 52 9.39 4.11 13.54
C GLY A 52 8.03 3.47 13.39
N LYS A 53 7.09 4.26 12.91
CA LYS A 53 5.76 3.78 12.63
C LYS A 53 5.68 3.18 11.24
N TRP A 54 4.68 2.34 11.05
CA TRP A 54 4.46 1.72 9.76
C TRP A 54 3.95 2.76 8.75
N TYR A 55 4.55 2.80 7.56
CA TYR A 55 4.04 3.61 6.46
C TYR A 55 3.40 2.74 5.37
N GLY A 56 3.52 1.43 5.46
CA GLY A 56 2.90 0.51 4.54
C GLY A 56 2.69 -0.85 5.17
N LEU A 57 1.54 -1.46 4.89
CA LEU A 57 1.22 -2.82 5.30
C LEU A 57 0.74 -3.57 4.07
N MET A 58 1.48 -4.60 3.67
CA MET A 58 1.19 -5.40 2.49
C MET A 58 0.63 -6.76 2.91
N MET A 59 -0.52 -7.13 2.35
CA MET A 59 -1.16 -8.41 2.69
C MET A 59 -2.11 -8.85 1.59
N GLU A 60 -2.35 -10.15 1.51
CA GLU A 60 -3.40 -10.66 0.64
C GLU A 60 -4.76 -10.49 1.30
N VAL A 61 -5.72 -9.99 0.53
CA VAL A 61 -7.08 -9.75 1.01
C VAL A 61 -8.05 -10.23 -0.05
N PRO A 62 -9.10 -10.98 0.31
CA PRO A 62 -10.14 -11.29 -0.66
C PRO A 62 -10.76 -10.02 -1.21
N LEU A 63 -10.91 -9.93 -2.51
CA LEU A 63 -11.50 -8.76 -3.15
C LEU A 63 -12.90 -8.44 -2.62
N GLN A 64 -13.63 -9.47 -2.18
CA GLN A 64 -14.94 -9.27 -1.56
C GLN A 64 -14.87 -8.38 -0.32
N LYS A 65 -13.77 -8.45 0.42
CA LYS A 65 -13.58 -7.61 1.62
C LYS A 65 -13.33 -6.15 1.27
N LEU A 66 -13.03 -5.88 0.00
CA LEU A 66 -12.87 -4.51 -0.50
C LEU A 66 -14.13 -4.01 -1.21
N GLY A 67 -15.20 -4.79 -1.17
CA GLY A 67 -16.46 -4.41 -1.82
C GLY A 67 -16.55 -4.79 -3.30
N VAL A 68 -15.67 -5.66 -3.76
CA VAL A 68 -15.63 -6.08 -5.16
C VAL A 68 -16.29 -7.45 -5.29
N ALA A 69 -17.17 -7.61 -6.28
CA ALA A 69 -17.85 -8.87 -6.52
C ALA A 69 -16.94 -9.83 -7.28
N SER A 70 -15.96 -10.38 -6.58
CA SER A 70 -15.01 -11.34 -7.14
C SER A 70 -14.60 -12.31 -6.05
N LYS A 71 -14.32 -13.55 -6.45
CA LYS A 71 -13.80 -14.57 -5.53
C LYS A 71 -12.28 -14.58 -5.46
N ALA A 72 -11.63 -13.73 -6.26
CA ALA A 72 -10.18 -13.65 -6.28
C ALA A 72 -9.66 -12.83 -5.10
N ASN A 73 -8.37 -12.95 -4.86
CA ASN A 73 -7.66 -12.16 -3.86
C ASN A 73 -6.93 -11.00 -4.50
N ALA A 74 -6.63 -10.00 -3.70
CA ALA A 74 -5.79 -8.88 -4.10
C ALA A 74 -4.59 -8.81 -3.17
N LEU A 75 -3.48 -8.35 -3.71
CA LEU A 75 -2.33 -7.96 -2.88
C LEU A 75 -2.52 -6.50 -2.52
N VAL A 76 -2.87 -6.26 -1.27
CA VAL A 76 -3.21 -4.92 -0.79
C VAL A 76 -2.00 -4.29 -0.11
N LEU A 77 -1.77 -3.03 -0.41
CA LEU A 77 -0.84 -2.19 0.32
C LEU A 77 -1.64 -1.08 0.99
N ASN A 78 -1.71 -1.10 2.30
CA ASN A 78 -2.32 -0.01 3.07
C ASN A 78 -1.29 1.09 3.25
N VAL A 79 -1.66 2.30 2.87
CA VAL A 79 -0.78 3.48 3.00
C VAL A 79 -1.54 4.63 3.62
N LYS A 80 -0.81 5.47 4.33
CA LYS A 80 -1.38 6.66 4.97
C LYS A 80 -1.53 7.78 3.94
N ILE A 81 -2.61 8.53 4.04
CA ILE A 81 -2.91 9.61 3.11
C ILE A 81 -3.27 10.90 3.84
N HIS A 82 -3.26 12.00 3.11
CA HIS A 82 -3.90 13.22 3.58
C HIS A 82 -5.40 13.10 3.31
N PRO A 83 -6.26 13.38 4.30
CA PRO A 83 -7.71 13.20 4.11
C PRO A 83 -8.28 13.94 2.90
N GLU A 84 -7.72 15.08 2.55
CA GLU A 84 -8.18 15.87 1.39
C GLU A 84 -7.93 15.17 0.06
N ASP A 85 -7.03 14.18 0.01
CA ASP A 85 -6.73 13.45 -1.23
C ASP A 85 -7.58 12.19 -1.40
N LYS A 86 -8.33 11.81 -0.37
CA LYS A 86 -9.02 10.53 -0.36
C LYS A 86 -10.00 10.36 -1.51
N GLU A 87 -10.84 11.36 -1.76
CA GLU A 87 -11.85 11.27 -2.81
C GLU A 87 -11.21 11.07 -4.17
N ARG A 88 -10.16 11.82 -4.45
CA ARG A 88 -9.42 11.69 -5.71
C ARG A 88 -8.81 10.30 -5.86
N LEU A 89 -8.21 9.80 -4.79
CA LEU A 89 -7.56 8.49 -4.82
C LEU A 89 -8.57 7.36 -5.00
N LEU A 90 -9.71 7.44 -4.32
CA LEU A 90 -10.75 6.40 -4.44
C LEU A 90 -11.39 6.35 -5.82
N SER A 91 -11.25 7.40 -6.63
CA SER A 91 -11.74 7.39 -8.00
C SER A 91 -10.84 6.60 -8.95
N THR A 92 -9.70 6.15 -8.48
CA THR A 92 -8.75 5.38 -9.28
C THR A 92 -9.04 3.88 -9.16
N ASP A 93 -9.06 3.18 -10.29
CA ASP A 93 -9.28 1.75 -10.29
C ASP A 93 -8.18 1.04 -9.49
N GLY A 94 -8.60 0.16 -8.60
CA GLY A 94 -7.66 -0.59 -7.77
C GLY A 94 -7.34 0.07 -6.44
N ILE A 95 -7.95 1.22 -6.13
CA ILE A 95 -7.80 1.88 -4.83
C ILE A 95 -9.14 1.87 -4.11
N TYR A 96 -9.11 1.44 -2.85
CA TYR A 96 -10.31 1.19 -2.06
C TYR A 96 -10.20 1.80 -0.66
N GLU A 97 -11.35 1.87 0.04
CA GLU A 97 -11.38 2.20 1.45
C GLU A 97 -10.44 1.28 2.22
N ALA A 98 -9.78 1.80 3.22
CA ALA A 98 -8.76 1.06 3.95
C ALA A 98 -9.33 -0.19 4.64
N TYR A 99 -8.67 -1.31 4.40
CA TYR A 99 -9.00 -2.58 5.03
C TYR A 99 -8.34 -2.64 6.41
N HIS A 100 -9.16 -2.77 7.44
CA HIS A 100 -8.71 -2.86 8.84
C HIS A 100 -7.87 -1.69 9.34
N MET A 101 -8.01 -0.53 8.71
CA MET A 101 -7.30 0.69 9.13
C MET A 101 -8.31 1.84 9.24
N ASN A 102 -7.90 2.93 9.87
CA ASN A 102 -8.71 4.13 9.97
C ASN A 102 -8.97 4.69 8.57
N LYS A 103 -10.24 4.74 8.17
CA LYS A 103 -10.63 5.08 6.81
C LYS A 103 -10.45 6.56 6.47
N LYS A 104 -10.29 7.43 7.47
CA LYS A 104 -10.03 8.84 7.25
C LYS A 104 -8.59 9.09 6.81
N HIS A 105 -7.66 8.30 7.32
CA HIS A 105 -6.23 8.54 7.15
C HIS A 105 -5.50 7.49 6.33
N TRP A 106 -6.18 6.43 5.89
CA TRP A 106 -5.57 5.33 5.16
C TRP A 106 -6.41 4.92 3.96
N ILE A 107 -5.75 4.34 2.97
CA ILE A 107 -6.41 3.69 1.82
C ILE A 107 -5.75 2.33 1.59
N SER A 108 -6.44 1.49 0.83
CA SER A 108 -5.93 0.19 0.40
C SER A 108 -5.73 0.19 -1.11
N ILE A 109 -4.51 -0.07 -1.54
CA ILE A 109 -4.18 -0.17 -2.96
C ILE A 109 -4.05 -1.65 -3.31
N ALA A 110 -4.84 -2.12 -4.28
CA ALA A 110 -4.70 -3.47 -4.81
C ALA A 110 -3.59 -3.45 -5.86
N LEU A 111 -2.39 -3.86 -5.47
CA LEU A 111 -1.19 -3.72 -6.30
C LEU A 111 -1.22 -4.56 -7.58
N ASN A 112 -1.97 -5.65 -7.56
CA ASN A 112 -2.13 -6.50 -8.74
C ASN A 112 -3.29 -6.08 -9.63
N VAL A 113 -4.03 -5.06 -9.24
CA VAL A 113 -5.20 -4.55 -9.99
C VAL A 113 -4.94 -3.14 -10.50
N CYS A 114 -4.41 -2.27 -9.64
CA CYS A 114 -4.12 -0.89 -10.02
C CYS A 114 -2.95 -0.84 -11.01
N THR A 115 -3.16 -0.20 -12.15
CA THR A 115 -2.16 -0.13 -13.20
C THR A 115 -1.42 1.21 -13.25
N ASP A 116 -1.79 2.15 -12.39
CA ASP A 116 -1.14 3.47 -12.34
C ASP A 116 0.05 3.44 -11.39
N ASP A 117 1.19 2.94 -11.91
CA ASP A 117 2.40 2.80 -11.11
C ASP A 117 2.90 4.13 -10.56
N ALA A 118 2.77 5.21 -11.35
CA ALA A 118 3.21 6.53 -10.90
C ALA A 118 2.42 6.99 -9.68
N LEU A 119 1.11 6.74 -9.69
CA LEU A 119 0.25 7.10 -8.56
C LEU A 119 0.57 6.24 -7.33
N ILE A 120 0.82 4.95 -7.54
CA ILE A 120 1.20 4.06 -6.44
C ILE A 120 2.49 4.57 -5.77
N LYS A 121 3.49 4.92 -6.56
CA LYS A 121 4.75 5.46 -6.04
C LYS A 121 4.54 6.75 -5.27
N GLU A 122 3.71 7.64 -5.81
CA GLU A 122 3.35 8.89 -5.13
C GLU A 122 2.70 8.62 -3.78
N CYS A 123 1.77 7.68 -3.73
CA CYS A 123 1.09 7.30 -2.49
C CYS A 123 2.05 6.74 -1.45
N ILE A 124 3.00 5.92 -1.89
CA ILE A 124 4.00 5.35 -0.98
C ILE A 124 4.88 6.46 -0.40
N TYR A 125 5.36 7.38 -1.24
CA TYR A 125 6.16 8.52 -0.78
C TYR A 125 5.39 9.41 0.18
N THR A 126 4.12 9.69 -0.14
CA THR A 126 3.29 10.52 0.72
C THR A 126 3.11 9.87 2.09
N SER A 127 2.85 8.56 2.09
CA SER A 127 2.70 7.81 3.34
C SER A 127 3.99 7.87 4.18
N TYR A 128 5.12 7.64 3.54
CA TYR A 128 6.42 7.71 4.20
C TYR A 128 6.64 9.08 4.84
N LYS A 129 6.39 10.14 4.09
CA LYS A 129 6.59 11.51 4.58
C LYS A 129 5.65 11.83 5.75
N CYS A 130 4.41 11.38 5.68
CA CYS A 130 3.44 11.61 6.75
C CYS A 130 3.90 10.99 8.06
N VAL A 131 4.42 9.76 7.97
CA VAL A 131 4.85 9.02 9.15
C VAL A 131 6.20 9.53 9.65
N ALA A 132 7.15 9.78 8.75
CA ALA A 132 8.47 10.26 9.08
C ALA A 132 8.42 11.64 9.75
N LYS A 133 7.55 12.51 9.26
CA LYS A 133 7.40 13.85 9.80
C LYS A 133 6.93 13.82 11.25
N LYS A 134 6.03 12.90 11.60
CA LYS A 134 5.56 12.75 12.96
C LYS A 134 6.67 12.27 13.90
N ASP A 135 7.52 11.36 13.39
CA ASP A 135 8.57 10.76 14.20
C ASP A 135 9.82 11.63 14.31
N ASN A 136 9.98 12.59 13.37
CA ASN A 136 11.19 13.41 13.26
C ASN A 136 10.85 14.90 13.13
N SER A 137 10.03 15.40 14.05
CA SER A 137 9.61 16.80 14.01
C SER A 137 10.79 17.78 14.07
N LEU A 138 11.85 17.45 14.83
CA LEU A 138 13.04 18.29 14.91
C LEU A 138 13.80 18.34 13.60
N LEU A 139 13.91 17.22 12.90
CA LEU A 139 14.56 17.18 11.60
C LEU A 139 13.76 17.97 10.57
N SER A 140 12.45 17.88 10.63
CA SER A 140 11.57 18.66 9.78
C SER A 140 11.80 20.15 9.97
N THR A 141 11.97 20.58 11.20
CA THR A 141 12.25 21.98 11.53
C THR A 141 13.58 22.43 10.93
N ARG A 142 14.60 21.59 11.02
CA ARG A 142 15.91 21.91 10.45
C ARG A 142 15.87 21.99 8.92
N ASP A 143 15.13 21.13 8.31
CA ASP A 143 14.99 21.12 6.85
C ASP A 143 14.30 22.35 6.33
N SER A 144 13.46 22.98 7.15
CA SER A 144 12.76 24.20 6.76
C SER A 144 13.63 25.46 6.90
N LEU A 145 14.76 25.33 7.53
CA LEU A 145 15.73 26.44 7.65
C LEU A 145 16.65 26.47 6.45
#